data_eb3d8cff4285a977e594a257c23d28ee
#
_entry.id   eb3d8cff4285a977e594a257c23d28ee
#
_cell.length_a   1.000
_cell.length_b   1.000
_cell.length_c   1.000
_cell.angle_alpha   90.00
_cell.angle_beta   90.00
_cell.angle_gamma   90.00
#
_symmetry.space_group_name_H-M   'P 1'
#
loop_
_entity.id
_entity.type
_entity.pdbx_description
1 polymer ?
#
loop_
_entity_poly.entity_id
_entity_poly.type
_entity_poly.pdbx_seq_one_letter_code
_entity_poly.pdbx_strand_id
1 'polypeptide(L)'
;MSVIEYKFEQYKTLGPIIYKKEKYKLQVELLKLQEDVIKKKRRIALCFEGRDTAGKSSTINFFSEHLRPSNFRYIHLGIPTKNEKNNWFQRWEKHLPEEGKIALFDRSWYTRALTEPTLGYCTKKHYEDFMTKVNKWEDKMISKGIEVVKFYFSINKDQQKRRLSARKNSRLKYWKLSASDKLMVNKWDIFTLYKN
;
A
#
# COMPACT_ATOMS: atom_id res chain seq x y z
N MET A 1 -1.09 5.66 -17.45
CA MET A 1 -1.94 5.49 -16.25
C MET A 1 -2.64 6.79 -15.93
N SER A 2 -3.96 6.78 -15.72
CA SER A 2 -4.68 7.94 -15.22
C SER A 2 -4.43 8.10 -13.72
N VAL A 3 -4.12 9.32 -13.28
CA VAL A 3 -3.99 9.66 -11.87
C VAL A 3 -5.27 10.36 -11.44
N ILE A 4 -5.92 9.81 -10.40
CA ILE A 4 -7.07 10.45 -9.76
C ILE A 4 -6.59 10.98 -8.42
N GLU A 5 -6.55 12.29 -8.25
CA GLU A 5 -6.19 12.93 -6.99
C GLU A 5 -7.45 13.36 -6.24
N TYR A 6 -7.56 12.90 -4.99
CA TYR A 6 -8.64 13.28 -4.09
C TYR A 6 -8.14 14.36 -3.12
N LYS A 7 -8.61 15.60 -3.29
CA LYS A 7 -8.30 16.72 -2.39
C LYS A 7 -9.19 16.63 -1.17
N PHE A 8 -8.58 16.50 0.01
CA PHE A 8 -9.30 16.30 1.29
C PHE A 8 -10.32 17.42 1.60
N GLU A 9 -10.00 18.65 1.22
CA GLU A 9 -10.85 19.84 1.47
C GLU A 9 -12.18 19.78 0.70
N GLN A 10 -12.28 18.96 -0.32
CA GLN A 10 -13.50 18.79 -1.14
C GLN A 10 -14.50 17.81 -0.52
N TYR A 11 -14.10 17.05 0.51
CA TYR A 11 -14.96 16.02 1.10
C TYR A 11 -15.36 16.38 2.52
N LYS A 12 -16.68 16.44 2.77
CA LYS A 12 -17.22 16.57 4.11
C LYS A 12 -17.00 15.28 4.89
N THR A 13 -16.67 15.43 6.18
CA THR A 13 -16.61 14.28 7.10
C THR A 13 -18.01 13.65 7.21
N LEU A 14 -18.11 12.37 6.91
CA LEU A 14 -19.34 11.62 7.03
C LEU A 14 -19.65 11.33 8.51
N GLY A 15 -20.89 11.51 8.92
CA GLY A 15 -21.35 11.01 10.21
C GLY A 15 -21.29 9.46 10.28
N PRO A 16 -21.22 8.88 11.49
CA PRO A 16 -21.01 7.43 11.65
C PRO A 16 -22.04 6.55 10.94
N ILE A 17 -23.30 6.97 10.91
CA ILE A 17 -24.39 6.21 10.27
C ILE A 17 -24.21 6.21 8.75
N ILE A 18 -23.96 7.38 8.16
CA ILE A 18 -23.76 7.53 6.71
C ILE A 18 -22.49 6.78 6.30
N TYR A 19 -21.41 6.92 7.06
CA TYR A 19 -20.17 6.19 6.83
C TYR A 19 -20.38 4.66 6.79
N LYS A 20 -21.14 4.12 7.76
CA LYS A 20 -21.44 2.69 7.81
C LYS A 20 -22.24 2.22 6.59
N LYS A 21 -23.23 3.02 6.17
CA LYS A 21 -24.05 2.73 4.98
C LYS A 21 -23.22 2.74 3.68
N GLU A 22 -22.39 3.77 3.49
CA GLU A 22 -21.54 3.88 2.30
C GLU A 22 -20.44 2.80 2.29
N LYS A 23 -19.82 2.51 3.44
CA LYS A 23 -18.88 1.39 3.57
C LYS A 23 -19.52 0.07 3.12
N TYR A 24 -20.73 -0.22 3.59
CA TYR A 24 -21.44 -1.45 3.22
C TYR A 24 -21.68 -1.55 1.70
N LYS A 25 -22.13 -0.46 1.07
CA LYS A 25 -22.31 -0.43 -0.39
C LYS A 25 -21.00 -0.76 -1.13
N LEU A 26 -19.90 -0.12 -0.72
CA LEU A 26 -18.59 -0.36 -1.33
C LEU A 26 -18.11 -1.79 -1.13
N GLN A 27 -18.38 -2.40 0.02
CA GLN A 27 -18.04 -3.80 0.30
C GLN A 27 -18.83 -4.77 -0.60
N VAL A 28 -20.11 -4.46 -0.88
CA VAL A 28 -20.90 -5.22 -1.86
C VAL A 28 -20.29 -5.11 -3.26
N GLU A 29 -19.89 -3.92 -3.69
CA GLU A 29 -19.24 -3.74 -5.00
C GLU A 29 -17.86 -4.45 -5.09
N LEU A 30 -17.09 -4.46 -4.00
CA LEU A 30 -15.83 -5.22 -3.92
C LEU A 30 -16.05 -6.72 -4.06
N LEU A 31 -17.12 -7.26 -3.48
CA LEU A 31 -17.48 -8.67 -3.65
C LEU A 31 -17.85 -9.00 -5.09
N LYS A 32 -18.67 -8.14 -5.73
CA LYS A 32 -19.00 -8.27 -7.17
C LYS A 32 -17.73 -8.21 -8.04
N LEU A 33 -16.81 -7.29 -7.73
CA LEU A 33 -15.52 -7.22 -8.41
C LEU A 33 -14.75 -8.54 -8.26
N GLN A 34 -14.70 -9.12 -7.06
CA GLN A 34 -14.02 -10.40 -6.87
C GLN A 34 -14.67 -11.53 -7.67
N GLU A 35 -16.01 -11.57 -7.77
CA GLU A 35 -16.71 -12.55 -8.58
C GLU A 35 -16.38 -12.41 -10.08
N ASP A 36 -16.29 -11.17 -10.57
CA ASP A 36 -15.84 -10.91 -11.94
C ASP A 36 -14.39 -11.34 -12.17
N VAL A 37 -13.50 -11.03 -11.20
CA VAL A 37 -12.10 -11.46 -11.22
C VAL A 37 -11.99 -12.99 -11.33
N ILE A 38 -12.76 -13.72 -10.53
CA ILE A 38 -12.77 -15.19 -10.55
C ILE A 38 -13.30 -15.70 -11.90
N LYS A 39 -14.46 -15.20 -12.32
CA LYS A 39 -15.15 -15.64 -13.56
C LYS A 39 -14.30 -15.41 -14.81
N LYS A 40 -13.65 -14.24 -14.89
CA LYS A 40 -12.83 -13.85 -16.04
C LYS A 40 -11.34 -14.20 -15.89
N LYS A 41 -10.97 -14.89 -14.82
CA LYS A 41 -9.57 -15.24 -14.50
C LYS A 41 -8.63 -14.03 -14.50
N ARG A 42 -9.14 -12.86 -14.14
CA ARG A 42 -8.34 -11.63 -14.05
C ARG A 42 -7.28 -11.76 -12.96
N ARG A 43 -6.24 -10.94 -13.06
CA ARG A 43 -5.11 -10.91 -12.12
C ARG A 43 -4.94 -9.47 -11.66
N ILE A 44 -5.30 -9.16 -10.41
CA ILE A 44 -5.29 -7.78 -9.91
C ILE A 44 -4.27 -7.62 -8.79
N ALA A 45 -3.34 -6.68 -8.95
CA ALA A 45 -2.38 -6.24 -7.93
C ALA A 45 -2.77 -4.86 -7.40
N LEU A 46 -3.20 -4.78 -6.14
CA LEU A 46 -3.54 -3.53 -5.46
C LEU A 46 -2.39 -3.13 -4.53
N CYS A 47 -1.72 -2.02 -4.82
CA CYS A 47 -0.60 -1.49 -4.05
C CYS A 47 -1.06 -0.37 -3.14
N PHE A 48 -0.83 -0.51 -1.83
CA PHE A 48 -1.19 0.49 -0.82
C PHE A 48 0.08 1.13 -0.28
N GLU A 49 0.37 2.33 -0.72
CA GLU A 49 1.55 3.10 -0.35
C GLU A 49 1.20 4.37 0.44
N GLY A 50 2.20 4.98 1.04
CA GLY A 50 2.06 6.20 1.81
C GLY A 50 2.71 6.13 3.19
N ARG A 51 2.59 7.22 3.92
CA ARG A 51 3.24 7.40 5.24
C ARG A 51 2.77 6.39 6.28
N ASP A 52 3.59 6.19 7.31
CA ASP A 52 3.19 5.37 8.45
C ASP A 52 1.96 5.97 9.13
N THR A 53 1.08 5.10 9.60
CA THR A 53 -0.22 5.45 10.18
C THR A 53 -1.22 6.15 9.23
N ALA A 54 -0.92 6.25 7.93
CA ALA A 54 -1.84 6.88 6.96
C ALA A 54 -3.15 6.09 6.74
N GLY A 55 -3.21 4.81 7.13
CA GLY A 55 -4.42 4.01 7.07
C GLY A 55 -4.34 2.80 6.12
N LYS A 56 -3.18 2.52 5.52
CA LYS A 56 -3.00 1.42 4.56
C LYS A 56 -3.61 0.09 5.03
N SER A 57 -3.09 -0.48 6.10
CA SER A 57 -3.55 -1.79 6.63
C SER A 57 -5.03 -1.78 7.05
N SER A 58 -5.54 -0.64 7.56
CA SER A 58 -6.96 -0.53 7.90
C SER A 58 -7.83 -0.56 6.65
N THR A 59 -7.40 0.11 5.58
CA THR A 59 -8.11 0.08 4.30
C THR A 59 -8.07 -1.32 3.69
N ILE A 60 -6.92 -1.99 3.70
CA ILE A 60 -6.80 -3.36 3.22
C ILE A 60 -7.76 -4.29 3.98
N ASN A 61 -7.83 -4.17 5.31
CA ASN A 61 -8.77 -4.95 6.11
C ASN A 61 -10.23 -4.71 5.71
N PHE A 62 -10.61 -3.45 5.43
CA PHE A 62 -11.96 -3.14 4.94
C PHE A 62 -12.24 -3.66 3.54
N PHE A 63 -11.23 -3.66 2.66
CA PHE A 63 -11.33 -4.26 1.34
C PHE A 63 -11.58 -5.76 1.42
N SER A 64 -10.85 -6.45 2.29
CA SER A 64 -10.86 -7.91 2.36
C SER A 64 -11.89 -8.51 3.32
N GLU A 65 -12.60 -7.69 4.12
CA GLU A 65 -13.48 -8.11 5.21
C GLU A 65 -14.53 -9.16 4.78
N HIS A 66 -15.05 -9.04 3.56
CA HIS A 66 -16.09 -9.93 3.02
C HIS A 66 -15.67 -10.70 1.76
N LEU A 67 -14.42 -10.54 1.32
CA LEU A 67 -13.92 -11.27 0.16
C LEU A 67 -13.70 -12.75 0.50
N ARG A 68 -13.82 -13.62 -0.51
CA ARG A 68 -13.48 -15.04 -0.39
C ARG A 68 -11.99 -15.20 -0.15
N PRO A 69 -11.54 -15.79 0.97
CA PRO A 69 -10.12 -15.86 1.34
C PRO A 69 -9.24 -16.62 0.35
N SER A 70 -9.80 -17.61 -0.35
CA SER A 70 -9.08 -18.39 -1.38
C SER A 70 -8.67 -17.57 -2.61
N ASN A 71 -9.33 -16.44 -2.85
CA ASN A 71 -9.18 -15.64 -4.06
C ASN A 71 -8.53 -14.27 -3.83
N PHE A 72 -7.98 -14.03 -2.65
CA PHE A 72 -7.09 -12.91 -2.42
C PHE A 72 -5.89 -13.32 -1.54
N ARG A 73 -4.82 -12.52 -1.60
CA ARG A 73 -3.66 -12.64 -0.72
C ARG A 73 -3.29 -11.29 -0.14
N TYR A 74 -3.11 -11.23 1.17
CA TYR A 74 -2.49 -10.08 1.85
C TYR A 74 -0.98 -10.28 1.88
N ILE A 75 -0.24 -9.30 1.35
CA ILE A 75 1.21 -9.35 1.23
C ILE A 75 1.83 -8.19 2.00
N HIS A 76 2.61 -8.54 3.02
CA HIS A 76 3.44 -7.63 3.80
C HIS A 76 4.82 -8.25 4.00
N LEU A 77 5.82 -7.79 3.25
CA LEU A 77 7.11 -8.47 3.19
C LEU A 77 8.12 -8.05 4.26
N GLY A 78 7.86 -6.99 5.01
CA GLY A 78 8.78 -6.50 6.03
C GLY A 78 10.13 -6.00 5.48
N ILE A 79 11.18 -6.10 6.30
CA ILE A 79 12.53 -5.62 5.97
C ILE A 79 13.21 -6.60 5.00
N PRO A 80 13.78 -6.11 3.89
CA PRO A 80 14.43 -6.98 2.91
C PRO A 80 15.77 -7.54 3.41
N THR A 81 16.04 -8.78 3.08
CA THR A 81 17.37 -9.39 3.23
C THR A 81 18.38 -8.75 2.29
N LYS A 82 19.69 -9.02 2.50
CA LYS A 82 20.76 -8.53 1.61
C LYS A 82 20.55 -8.99 0.15
N ASN A 83 20.15 -10.24 -0.05
CA ASN A 83 19.85 -10.76 -1.38
C ASN A 83 18.65 -10.07 -2.03
N GLU A 84 17.58 -9.86 -1.29
CA GLU A 84 16.38 -9.17 -1.78
C GLU A 84 16.64 -7.69 -2.11
N LYS A 85 17.57 -7.04 -1.41
CA LYS A 85 18.00 -5.66 -1.73
C LYS A 85 18.61 -5.58 -3.12
N ASN A 86 19.39 -6.59 -3.53
CA ASN A 86 20.02 -6.66 -4.84
C ASN A 86 19.06 -7.14 -5.94
N ASN A 87 18.09 -7.98 -5.57
CA ASN A 87 17.10 -8.58 -6.47
C ASN A 87 15.70 -8.02 -6.20
N TRP A 88 15.57 -6.68 -6.25
CA TRP A 88 14.40 -5.97 -5.75
C TRP A 88 13.09 -6.38 -6.42
N PHE A 89 13.04 -6.42 -7.74
CA PHE A 89 11.83 -6.77 -8.47
C PHE A 89 11.44 -8.23 -8.29
N GLN A 90 12.42 -9.14 -8.26
CA GLN A 90 12.19 -10.57 -8.03
C GLN A 90 11.58 -10.86 -6.65
N ARG A 91 11.90 -10.02 -5.64
CA ARG A 91 11.26 -10.08 -4.33
C ARG A 91 9.74 -10.00 -4.43
N TRP A 92 9.23 -9.14 -5.32
CA TRP A 92 7.81 -8.87 -5.50
C TRP A 92 7.15 -9.79 -6.52
N GLU A 93 7.87 -10.23 -7.53
CA GLU A 93 7.38 -11.13 -8.58
C GLU A 93 6.79 -12.43 -8.02
N LYS A 94 7.37 -12.97 -6.94
CA LYS A 94 6.89 -14.18 -6.25
C LYS A 94 5.49 -14.05 -5.65
N HIS A 95 5.01 -12.84 -5.51
CA HIS A 95 3.76 -12.52 -4.84
C HIS A 95 2.72 -11.93 -5.78
N LEU A 96 3.03 -11.82 -7.07
CA LEU A 96 2.07 -11.37 -8.07
C LEU A 96 0.85 -12.31 -8.10
N PRO A 97 -0.34 -11.78 -8.42
CA PRO A 97 -1.56 -12.57 -8.39
C PRO A 97 -1.56 -13.66 -9.47
N GLU A 98 -2.05 -14.84 -9.12
CA GLU A 98 -2.43 -15.90 -10.04
C GLU A 98 -3.76 -15.57 -10.72
N GLU A 99 -4.16 -16.35 -11.72
CA GLU A 99 -5.47 -16.22 -12.38
C GLU A 99 -6.62 -16.32 -11.38
N GLY A 100 -7.59 -15.42 -11.51
CA GLY A 100 -8.75 -15.34 -10.63
C GLY A 100 -8.45 -14.84 -9.21
N LYS A 101 -7.28 -14.19 -9.00
CA LYS A 101 -6.88 -13.74 -7.66
C LYS A 101 -6.54 -12.24 -7.60
N ILE A 102 -6.73 -11.68 -6.41
CA ILE A 102 -6.38 -10.31 -6.04
C ILE A 102 -5.21 -10.35 -5.06
N ALA A 103 -4.13 -9.62 -5.34
CA ALA A 103 -3.01 -9.43 -4.42
C ALA A 103 -3.09 -8.05 -3.78
N LEU A 104 -3.15 -7.99 -2.44
CA LEU A 104 -3.25 -6.77 -1.63
C LEU A 104 -1.89 -6.51 -0.98
N PHE A 105 -1.12 -5.59 -1.56
CA PHE A 105 0.22 -5.26 -1.08
C PHE A 105 0.17 -4.14 -0.02
N ASP A 106 0.36 -4.47 1.26
CA ASP A 106 0.61 -3.47 2.32
C ASP A 106 2.07 -3.02 2.23
N ARG A 107 2.30 -1.94 1.54
CA ARG A 107 3.54 -1.51 0.88
C ARG A 107 3.86 -2.41 -0.34
N SER A 108 4.49 -1.82 -1.31
CA SER A 108 4.83 -2.45 -2.59
C SER A 108 6.31 -2.25 -2.92
N TRP A 109 6.67 -2.54 -4.15
CA TRP A 109 7.98 -2.23 -4.71
C TRP A 109 8.36 -0.75 -4.60
N TYR A 110 7.39 0.14 -4.48
CA TYR A 110 7.62 1.58 -4.29
C TYR A 110 8.20 1.96 -2.92
N THR A 111 8.30 1.03 -1.96
CA THR A 111 9.11 1.27 -0.75
C THR A 111 10.55 1.63 -1.07
N ARG A 112 11.09 1.16 -2.22
CA ARG A 112 12.42 1.52 -2.72
C ARG A 112 12.52 2.98 -3.14
N ALA A 113 11.43 3.61 -3.57
CA ALA A 113 11.37 5.02 -3.92
C ALA A 113 11.06 5.93 -2.72
N LEU A 114 10.44 5.42 -1.67
CA LEU A 114 9.87 6.21 -0.58
C LEU A 114 10.53 5.95 0.77
N THR A 115 10.21 4.82 1.38
CA THR A 115 10.60 4.49 2.75
C THR A 115 12.09 4.16 2.88
N GLU A 116 12.63 3.38 1.97
CA GLU A 116 14.01 2.92 2.06
C GLU A 116 15.04 4.05 1.94
N PRO A 117 14.97 4.96 0.96
CA PRO A 117 15.90 6.08 0.88
C PRO A 117 15.67 7.08 2.03
N THR A 118 14.43 7.29 2.48
CA THR A 118 14.14 8.12 3.64
C THR A 118 14.83 7.62 4.90
N LEU A 119 14.85 6.31 5.14
CA LEU A 119 15.44 5.69 6.31
C LEU A 119 16.92 5.34 6.15
N GLY A 120 17.47 5.44 4.94
CA GLY A 120 18.84 5.03 4.61
C GLY A 120 18.99 3.51 4.50
N TYR A 121 17.92 2.78 4.18
CA TYR A 121 17.95 1.32 4.04
C TYR A 121 18.40 0.85 2.65
N CYS A 122 18.45 1.75 1.68
CA CYS A 122 19.04 1.50 0.37
C CYS A 122 20.12 2.53 0.03
N THR A 123 21.03 2.16 -0.87
CA THR A 123 22.04 3.07 -1.41
C THR A 123 21.42 3.98 -2.48
N LYS A 124 22.09 5.10 -2.80
CA LYS A 124 21.70 5.98 -3.90
C LYS A 124 21.59 5.20 -5.23
N LYS A 125 22.55 4.31 -5.49
CA LYS A 125 22.54 3.43 -6.68
C LYS A 125 21.28 2.54 -6.71
N HIS A 126 20.88 1.94 -5.61
CA HIS A 126 19.65 1.12 -5.55
C HIS A 126 18.39 1.95 -5.85
N TYR A 127 18.34 3.19 -5.38
CA TYR A 127 17.24 4.10 -5.67
C TYR A 127 17.19 4.46 -7.16
N GLU A 128 18.31 4.90 -7.72
CA GLU A 128 18.42 5.30 -9.13
C GLU A 128 18.11 4.13 -10.08
N ASP A 129 18.66 2.95 -9.80
CA ASP A 129 18.36 1.73 -10.54
C ASP A 129 16.87 1.37 -10.51
N PHE A 130 16.21 1.60 -9.38
CA PHE A 130 14.77 1.39 -9.26
C PHE A 130 14.00 2.39 -10.12
N MET A 131 14.29 3.68 -9.98
CA MET A 131 13.59 4.76 -10.70
C MET A 131 13.69 4.61 -12.22
N THR A 132 14.83 4.15 -12.72
CA THR A 132 15.05 3.92 -14.17
C THR A 132 14.33 2.67 -14.70
N LYS A 133 14.04 1.68 -13.84
CA LYS A 133 13.56 0.36 -14.27
C LYS A 133 12.10 0.08 -13.94
N VAL A 134 11.52 0.80 -12.96
CA VAL A 134 10.19 0.46 -12.42
C VAL A 134 9.08 0.52 -13.46
N ASN A 135 9.03 1.54 -14.27
CA ASN A 135 7.99 1.67 -15.30
C ASN A 135 8.06 0.52 -16.31
N LYS A 136 9.26 0.24 -16.82
CA LYS A 136 9.48 -0.87 -17.76
C LYS A 136 9.14 -2.23 -17.16
N TRP A 137 9.41 -2.41 -15.87
CA TRP A 137 9.04 -3.64 -15.15
C TRP A 137 7.52 -3.74 -14.96
N GLU A 138 6.83 -2.65 -14.62
CA GLU A 138 5.37 -2.62 -14.55
C GLU A 138 4.72 -2.88 -15.90
N ASP A 139 5.22 -2.26 -16.98
CA ASP A 139 4.73 -2.51 -18.34
C ASP A 139 4.84 -3.99 -18.71
N LYS A 140 5.92 -4.65 -18.31
CA LYS A 140 6.09 -6.11 -18.49
C LYS A 140 5.05 -6.92 -17.70
N MET A 141 4.66 -6.47 -16.51
CA MET A 141 3.58 -7.14 -15.75
C MET A 141 2.23 -6.94 -16.41
N ILE A 142 1.94 -5.71 -16.84
CA ILE A 142 0.69 -5.35 -17.51
C ILE A 142 0.54 -6.12 -18.83
N SER A 143 1.61 -6.22 -19.61
CA SER A 143 1.61 -7.01 -20.87
C SER A 143 1.37 -8.51 -20.64
N LYS A 144 1.61 -9.01 -19.42
CA LYS A 144 1.29 -10.38 -18.99
C LYS A 144 -0.12 -10.50 -18.40
N GLY A 145 -0.98 -9.49 -18.56
CA GLY A 145 -2.37 -9.48 -18.09
C GLY A 145 -2.55 -9.21 -16.60
N ILE A 146 -1.58 -8.58 -15.93
CA ILE A 146 -1.76 -8.15 -14.54
C ILE A 146 -2.26 -6.71 -14.53
N GLU A 147 -3.42 -6.49 -13.93
CA GLU A 147 -3.96 -5.16 -13.68
C GLU A 147 -3.34 -4.59 -12.42
N VAL A 148 -2.64 -3.46 -12.52
CA VAL A 148 -1.97 -2.81 -11.40
C VAL A 148 -2.73 -1.54 -11.00
N VAL A 149 -3.21 -1.48 -9.76
CA VAL A 149 -3.85 -0.28 -9.18
C VAL A 149 -3.04 0.17 -7.97
N LYS A 150 -2.71 1.45 -7.93
CA LYS A 150 -1.87 2.05 -6.88
C LYS A 150 -2.65 3.07 -6.07
N PHE A 151 -2.71 2.88 -4.75
CA PHE A 151 -3.29 3.81 -3.80
C PHE A 151 -2.18 4.45 -2.97
N TYR A 152 -2.12 5.77 -2.99
CA TYR A 152 -1.22 6.52 -2.14
C TYR A 152 -2.00 7.26 -1.03
N PHE A 153 -1.70 6.91 0.23
CA PHE A 153 -2.34 7.49 1.41
C PHE A 153 -1.51 8.63 1.97
N SER A 154 -2.04 9.83 1.88
CA SER A 154 -1.43 11.03 2.44
C SER A 154 -2.11 11.43 3.75
N ILE A 155 -1.31 11.87 4.71
CA ILE A 155 -1.75 12.52 5.96
C ILE A 155 -0.80 13.66 6.26
N ASN A 156 -1.20 14.62 7.09
CA ASN A 156 -0.31 15.67 7.57
C ASN A 156 0.53 15.19 8.78
N LYS A 157 1.59 15.96 9.10
CA LYS A 157 2.56 15.62 10.15
C LYS A 157 1.93 15.49 11.54
N ASP A 158 0.98 16.37 11.86
CA ASP A 158 0.32 16.36 13.17
C ASP A 158 -0.63 15.19 13.32
N GLN A 159 -1.33 14.83 12.25
CA GLN A 159 -2.17 13.64 12.23
C GLN A 159 -1.34 12.37 12.39
N GLN A 160 -0.15 12.29 11.77
CA GLN A 160 0.76 11.16 11.96
C GLN A 160 1.21 11.06 13.42
N LYS A 161 1.65 12.18 14.02
CA LYS A 161 2.05 12.21 15.43
C LYS A 161 0.93 11.76 16.38
N ARG A 162 -0.28 12.30 16.18
CA ARG A 162 -1.47 11.92 16.97
C ARG A 162 -1.76 10.42 16.87
N ARG A 163 -1.75 9.87 15.66
CA ARG A 163 -2.02 8.44 15.43
C ARG A 163 -0.93 7.54 16.00
N LEU A 164 0.34 7.95 15.96
CA LEU A 164 1.44 7.22 16.60
C LEU A 164 1.33 7.22 18.13
N SER A 165 0.98 8.37 18.73
CA SER A 165 0.72 8.48 20.16
C SER A 165 -0.45 7.59 20.60
N ALA A 166 -1.57 7.64 19.87
CA ALA A 166 -2.71 6.78 20.12
C ALA A 166 -2.36 5.28 20.00
N ARG A 167 -1.50 4.91 19.03
CA ARG A 167 -1.00 3.54 18.88
C ARG A 167 -0.15 3.11 20.07
N LYS A 168 0.76 3.98 20.53
CA LYS A 168 1.63 3.71 21.71
C LYS A 168 0.82 3.41 22.96
N ASN A 169 -0.27 4.15 23.17
CA ASN A 169 -1.11 4.06 24.37
C ASN A 169 -2.20 2.99 24.26
N SER A 170 -2.35 2.34 23.12
CA SER A 170 -3.39 1.34 22.90
C SER A 170 -2.96 -0.04 23.36
N ARG A 171 -3.71 -0.67 24.28
CA ARG A 171 -3.48 -2.06 24.72
C ARG A 171 -3.54 -3.10 23.58
N LEU A 172 -4.26 -2.79 22.49
CA LEU A 172 -4.45 -3.69 21.37
C LEU A 172 -3.54 -3.40 20.18
N LYS A 173 -2.86 -2.23 20.15
CA LYS A 173 -2.12 -1.77 18.97
C LYS A 173 -0.66 -1.39 19.25
N TYR A 174 -0.21 -1.40 20.53
CA TYR A 174 1.16 -1.01 20.89
C TYR A 174 2.24 -1.83 20.17
N TRP A 175 1.96 -3.10 19.93
CA TRP A 175 2.86 -4.01 19.22
C TRP A 175 3.12 -3.63 17.75
N LYS A 176 2.23 -2.80 17.15
CA LYS A 176 2.40 -2.25 15.79
C LYS A 176 3.39 -1.09 15.73
N LEU A 177 3.85 -0.60 16.88
CA LEU A 177 4.81 0.50 16.92
C LEU A 177 6.23 -0.04 16.72
N SER A 178 6.83 0.26 15.59
CA SER A 178 8.21 -0.11 15.26
C SER A 178 9.20 1.00 15.56
N ALA A 179 10.48 0.66 15.62
CA ALA A 179 11.55 1.65 15.70
C ALA A 179 11.57 2.61 14.49
N SER A 180 11.23 2.09 13.31
CA SER A 180 11.12 2.89 12.09
C SER A 180 9.99 3.92 12.13
N ASP A 181 8.87 3.64 12.80
CA ASP A 181 7.79 4.61 12.97
C ASP A 181 8.25 5.92 13.64
N LYS A 182 9.11 5.79 14.66
CA LYS A 182 9.68 6.96 15.37
C LYS A 182 10.64 7.74 14.46
N LEU A 183 11.48 7.03 13.71
CA LEU A 183 12.42 7.64 12.77
C LEU A 183 11.70 8.38 11.64
N MET A 184 10.61 7.82 11.13
CA MET A 184 9.85 8.41 10.01
C MET A 184 9.22 9.77 10.36
N VAL A 185 8.81 9.99 11.61
CA VAL A 185 8.29 11.30 12.03
C VAL A 185 9.39 12.37 11.95
N ASN A 186 10.59 12.04 12.39
CA ASN A 186 11.73 12.96 12.37
C ASN A 186 12.23 13.23 10.94
N LYS A 187 12.03 12.29 10.03
CA LYS A 187 12.42 12.39 8.62
C LYS A 187 11.24 12.79 7.71
N TRP A 188 10.24 13.47 8.25
CA TRP A 188 9.05 13.87 7.50
C TRP A 188 9.37 14.60 6.20
N ASP A 189 10.26 15.57 6.27
CA ASP A 189 10.60 16.44 5.13
C ASP A 189 11.41 15.67 4.08
N ILE A 190 12.31 14.77 4.51
CA ILE A 190 13.06 13.87 3.63
C ILE A 190 12.09 12.94 2.85
N PHE A 191 11.10 12.36 3.55
CA PHE A 191 10.09 11.56 2.86
C PHE A 191 9.28 12.38 1.86
N THR A 192 9.02 13.66 2.17
CA THR A 192 8.30 14.55 1.25
C THR A 192 9.09 14.79 -0.03
N LEU A 193 10.42 14.96 0.07
CA LEU A 193 11.30 15.09 -1.10
C LEU A 193 11.24 13.86 -2.01
N TYR A 194 11.26 12.66 -1.45
CA TYR A 194 11.15 11.43 -2.24
C TYR A 194 9.75 11.16 -2.79
N LYS A 195 8.73 11.73 -2.18
CA LYS A 195 7.34 11.59 -2.66
C LYS A 195 7.07 12.46 -3.88
N ASN A 196 7.63 13.68 -3.93
CA ASN A 196 7.41 14.65 -5.00
C ASN A 196 8.33 14.39 -6.18
#